data_657b04a40e875510a56e998f8de0192b
#
_entry.id   657b04a40e875510a56e998f8de0192b
#
_cell.length_a   1.000
_cell.length_b   1.000
_cell.length_c   1.000
_cell.angle_alpha   90.00
_cell.angle_beta   90.00
_cell.angle_gamma   90.00
#
_symmetry.space_group_name_H-M   'P 1'
#
loop_
_entity.id
_entity.type
_entity.pdbx_description
1 polymer ?
#
loop_
_entity_poly.entity_id
_entity_poly.type
_entity_poly.pdbx_seq_one_letter_code
_entity_poly.pdbx_strand_id
1 'polypeptide(L)'
;MTAIAAVTDFEGDLIAQREGSAGVIRLNRPKAINAVTLEMFRDIDKALDRFEADPDVAVILLEGAGERGLCAGGDIRALYENSKVRGDLGKILWREEYILNARIAKFPKPYVAFMDGIVMGGGVGLSAHGRHRVVTERTKLAMPEVGLGFFPDVGGTFLLSRSPGEIGTYFGLTGQTMNGPDAIHARFADAVVPSGRLAALREALSRVSPATTSGEIKTLIEEFATGETSGPVAAMESTINAWFAHDRMQDIVAALQRDGSELAHSTLKTLHEKSPRGMVVTLKLLRLARAACSLEQCLVREYRAALEVFASDDFREGVRAAVIDKDRNPRWSPPDIDGVTPAMVAPYFAEIGSDELVFDRT
;
A
#
# COMPACT_ATOMS: atom_id res chain seq x y z
N MET A 1 38.80 -4.58 -18.20
CA MET A 1 37.37 -4.41 -17.89
C MET A 1 37.26 -3.26 -16.90
N THR A 2 36.99 -2.07 -17.39
CA THR A 2 36.86 -0.85 -16.60
C THR A 2 35.49 -0.90 -15.92
N ALA A 3 35.46 -0.98 -14.61
CA ALA A 3 34.22 -0.83 -13.85
C ALA A 3 33.68 0.58 -14.17
N ILE A 4 32.53 0.66 -14.84
CA ILE A 4 31.78 1.90 -14.99
C ILE A 4 31.35 2.27 -13.57
N ALA A 5 31.91 3.35 -13.02
CA ALA A 5 31.53 3.85 -11.72
C ALA A 5 30.02 4.12 -11.74
N ALA A 6 29.27 3.47 -10.85
CA ALA A 6 27.88 3.77 -10.63
C ALA A 6 27.80 5.24 -10.19
N VAL A 7 27.13 6.08 -10.98
CA VAL A 7 26.87 7.46 -10.59
C VAL A 7 25.74 7.40 -9.57
N THR A 8 26.11 7.50 -8.29
CA THR A 8 25.17 7.64 -7.16
C THR A 8 24.73 9.10 -7.13
N ASP A 9 23.47 9.40 -7.49
CA ASP A 9 22.94 10.77 -7.47
C ASP A 9 22.13 11.07 -6.20
N PHE A 10 21.76 10.03 -5.45
CA PHE A 10 21.07 10.14 -4.16
C PHE A 10 21.77 9.26 -3.14
N GLU A 11 22.30 9.89 -2.09
CA GLU A 11 22.89 9.23 -0.92
C GLU A 11 22.16 9.69 0.34
N GLY A 12 21.76 8.75 1.19
CA GLY A 12 21.04 9.06 2.41
C GLY A 12 19.88 8.10 2.65
N ASP A 13 18.70 8.65 2.92
CA ASP A 13 17.47 7.87 3.19
C ASP A 13 16.92 7.15 1.93
N LEU A 14 17.30 7.61 0.74
CA LEU A 14 17.07 6.97 -0.56
C LEU A 14 18.40 6.79 -1.30
N ILE A 15 18.59 5.64 -1.93
CA ILE A 15 19.69 5.39 -2.87
C ILE A 15 19.06 5.12 -4.24
N ALA A 16 19.42 5.91 -5.26
CA ALA A 16 18.98 5.69 -6.62
C ALA A 16 20.19 5.72 -7.58
N GLN A 17 20.44 4.59 -8.25
CA GLN A 17 21.60 4.41 -9.12
C GLN A 17 21.30 3.47 -10.27
N ARG A 18 22.02 3.63 -11.38
CA ARG A 18 21.97 2.65 -12.47
C ARG A 18 22.96 1.52 -12.21
N GLU A 19 22.47 0.29 -12.32
CA GLU A 19 23.28 -0.93 -12.25
C GLU A 19 23.08 -1.75 -13.53
N GLY A 20 24.02 -1.70 -14.43
CA GLY A 20 23.83 -2.24 -15.77
C GLY A 20 22.67 -1.56 -16.48
N SER A 21 21.63 -2.32 -16.82
CA SER A 21 20.39 -1.84 -17.42
C SER A 21 19.23 -1.66 -16.44
N ALA A 22 19.47 -1.83 -15.13
CA ALA A 22 18.47 -1.57 -14.10
C ALA A 22 18.66 -0.19 -13.46
N GLY A 23 17.60 0.61 -13.38
CA GLY A 23 17.48 1.77 -12.51
C GLY A 23 17.04 1.31 -11.13
N VAL A 24 17.96 1.20 -10.18
CA VAL A 24 17.68 0.69 -8.85
C VAL A 24 17.30 1.83 -7.92
N ILE A 25 16.15 1.70 -7.27
CA ILE A 25 15.65 2.59 -6.21
C ILE A 25 15.63 1.78 -4.92
N ARG A 26 16.47 2.16 -3.96
CA ARG A 26 16.55 1.48 -2.66
C ARG A 26 16.14 2.43 -1.55
N LEU A 27 15.08 2.08 -0.83
CA LEU A 27 14.67 2.75 0.40
C LEU A 27 15.71 2.43 1.49
N ASN A 28 16.33 3.43 2.12
CA ASN A 28 17.52 3.26 2.95
C ASN A 28 17.37 3.83 4.37
N ARG A 29 16.26 3.52 5.02
CA ARG A 29 16.01 3.79 6.45
C ARG A 29 15.79 2.49 7.23
N PRO A 30 16.71 1.51 7.24
CA PRO A 30 16.46 0.18 7.78
C PRO A 30 16.09 0.17 9.26
N LYS A 31 16.54 1.15 10.06
CA LYS A 31 16.16 1.31 11.48
C LYS A 31 14.68 1.62 11.66
N ALA A 32 14.05 2.29 10.69
CA ALA A 32 12.61 2.61 10.65
C ALA A 32 11.81 1.67 9.73
N ILE A 33 12.37 0.52 9.34
CA ILE A 33 11.80 -0.37 8.30
C ILE A 33 11.45 0.43 7.05
N ASN A 34 12.37 1.29 6.63
CA ASN A 34 12.27 2.09 5.42
C ASN A 34 11.00 2.96 5.33
N ALA A 35 10.46 3.42 6.48
CA ALA A 35 9.33 4.34 6.49
C ALA A 35 9.63 5.57 5.64
N VAL A 36 8.69 5.95 4.74
CA VAL A 36 8.91 6.94 3.70
C VAL A 36 8.56 8.34 4.18
N THR A 37 9.43 9.29 3.89
CA THR A 37 9.23 10.72 4.16
C THR A 37 8.79 11.46 2.89
N LEU A 38 8.27 12.69 3.06
CA LEU A 38 7.93 13.55 1.91
C LEU A 38 9.13 13.76 0.97
N GLU A 39 10.35 13.94 1.53
CA GLU A 39 11.56 14.12 0.73
C GLU A 39 11.90 12.85 -0.07
N MET A 40 11.74 11.67 0.52
CA MET A 40 11.94 10.42 -0.21
C MET A 40 10.96 10.26 -1.38
N PHE A 41 9.69 10.66 -1.25
CA PHE A 41 8.74 10.64 -2.38
C PHE A 41 9.22 11.54 -3.52
N ARG A 42 9.69 12.76 -3.20
CA ARG A 42 10.25 13.70 -4.17
C ARG A 42 11.50 13.16 -4.85
N ASP A 43 12.36 12.50 -4.11
CA ASP A 43 13.60 11.94 -4.64
C ASP A 43 13.33 10.70 -5.50
N ILE A 44 12.32 9.88 -5.17
CA ILE A 44 11.85 8.79 -6.03
C ILE A 44 11.30 9.36 -7.35
N ASP A 45 10.50 10.42 -7.30
CA ASP A 45 9.93 11.05 -8.52
C ASP A 45 11.03 11.58 -9.44
N LYS A 46 12.05 12.27 -8.89
CA LYS A 46 13.25 12.73 -9.64
C LYS A 46 14.07 11.57 -10.19
N ALA A 47 14.23 10.48 -9.40
CA ALA A 47 14.94 9.28 -9.87
C ALA A 47 14.22 8.65 -11.07
N LEU A 48 12.89 8.59 -11.01
CA LEU A 48 12.07 8.09 -12.11
C LEU A 48 12.20 8.98 -13.35
N ASP A 49 12.22 10.33 -13.23
CA ASP A 49 12.47 11.24 -14.37
C ASP A 49 13.79 10.90 -15.06
N ARG A 50 14.86 10.72 -14.27
CA ARG A 50 16.18 10.39 -14.80
C ARG A 50 16.22 9.02 -15.47
N PHE A 51 15.66 7.99 -14.85
CA PHE A 51 15.64 6.64 -15.38
C PHE A 51 14.73 6.50 -16.61
N GLU A 52 13.68 7.30 -16.69
CA GLU A 52 12.82 7.38 -17.86
C GLU A 52 13.59 7.93 -19.06
N ALA A 53 14.36 8.99 -18.86
CA ALA A 53 15.17 9.65 -19.91
C ALA A 53 16.44 8.88 -20.31
N ASP A 54 16.95 7.98 -19.47
CA ASP A 54 18.17 7.20 -19.73
C ASP A 54 17.86 6.03 -20.68
N PRO A 55 18.37 6.03 -21.94
CA PRO A 55 18.12 4.96 -22.90
C PRO A 55 18.77 3.62 -22.52
N ASP A 56 19.76 3.62 -21.64
CA ASP A 56 20.43 2.41 -21.16
C ASP A 56 19.67 1.74 -20.01
N VAL A 57 18.68 2.40 -19.39
CA VAL A 57 17.81 1.82 -18.38
C VAL A 57 16.64 1.10 -19.04
N ALA A 58 16.59 -0.22 -18.89
CA ALA A 58 15.53 -1.08 -19.41
C ALA A 58 14.43 -1.38 -18.40
N VAL A 59 14.76 -1.40 -17.11
CA VAL A 59 13.86 -1.82 -16.03
C VAL A 59 14.13 -1.00 -14.77
N ILE A 60 13.07 -0.70 -14.03
CA ILE A 60 13.17 -0.12 -12.69
C ILE A 60 13.08 -1.25 -11.66
N LEU A 61 13.92 -1.20 -10.63
CA LEU A 61 13.88 -2.11 -9.50
C LEU A 61 13.71 -1.32 -8.21
N LEU A 62 12.59 -1.52 -7.52
CA LEU A 62 12.37 -1.02 -6.16
C LEU A 62 12.73 -2.10 -5.14
N GLU A 63 13.55 -1.75 -4.15
CA GLU A 63 13.93 -2.64 -3.04
C GLU A 63 14.10 -1.86 -1.72
N GLY A 64 14.12 -2.57 -0.58
CA GLY A 64 14.38 -2.00 0.74
C GLY A 64 15.75 -2.40 1.27
N ALA A 65 16.43 -1.48 1.97
CA ALA A 65 17.64 -1.79 2.70
C ALA A 65 17.35 -2.55 4.01
N GLY A 66 18.26 -3.45 4.39
CA GLY A 66 18.15 -4.26 5.60
C GLY A 66 17.27 -5.50 5.41
N GLU A 67 17.02 -6.23 6.51
CA GLU A 67 16.39 -7.56 6.46
C GLU A 67 14.91 -7.55 6.92
N ARG A 68 14.39 -6.42 7.41
CA ARG A 68 13.07 -6.39 8.03
C ARG A 68 11.93 -6.21 7.04
N GLY A 69 12.19 -5.60 5.89
CA GLY A 69 11.16 -5.45 4.88
C GLY A 69 11.41 -4.32 3.92
N LEU A 70 10.57 -4.26 2.88
CA LEU A 70 10.60 -3.20 1.88
C LEU A 70 10.30 -1.84 2.53
N CYS A 71 9.12 -1.73 3.18
CA CYS A 71 8.67 -0.46 3.77
C CYS A 71 7.50 -0.68 4.74
N ALA A 72 7.54 -0.04 5.91
CA ALA A 72 6.47 -0.09 6.91
C ALA A 72 5.39 1.00 6.74
N GLY A 73 5.43 1.77 5.65
CA GLY A 73 4.50 2.86 5.36
C GLY A 73 5.13 4.24 5.45
N GLY A 74 4.31 5.29 5.48
CA GLY A 74 4.73 6.66 5.65
C GLY A 74 5.26 6.96 7.06
N ASP A 75 6.02 8.06 7.22
CA ASP A 75 6.45 8.54 8.54
C ASP A 75 5.27 9.17 9.30
N ILE A 76 4.42 8.28 9.83
CA ILE A 76 3.16 8.66 10.50
C ILE A 76 3.39 9.51 11.77
N ARG A 77 4.60 9.44 12.37
CA ARG A 77 4.94 10.25 13.54
C ARG A 77 5.02 11.74 13.16
N ALA A 78 5.63 12.07 12.03
CA ALA A 78 5.71 13.43 11.53
C ALA A 78 4.30 13.98 11.22
N LEU A 79 3.44 13.17 10.62
CA LEU A 79 2.03 13.52 10.37
C LEU A 79 1.26 13.77 11.68
N TYR A 80 1.45 12.91 12.69
CA TYR A 80 0.83 13.08 14.00
C TYR A 80 1.19 14.42 14.66
N GLU A 81 2.49 14.75 14.71
CA GLU A 81 2.91 16.02 15.31
C GLU A 81 2.37 17.23 14.52
N ASN A 82 2.36 17.15 13.18
CA ASN A 82 1.84 18.21 12.34
C ASN A 82 0.31 18.38 12.48
N SER A 83 -0.44 17.28 12.67
CA SER A 83 -1.90 17.31 12.88
C SER A 83 -2.32 18.07 14.14
N LYS A 84 -1.49 18.05 15.21
CA LYS A 84 -1.74 18.80 16.46
C LYS A 84 -1.77 20.30 16.26
N VAL A 85 -0.94 20.80 15.33
CA VAL A 85 -0.84 22.23 15.02
C VAL A 85 -1.64 22.62 13.79
N ARG A 86 -2.46 21.70 13.25
CA ARG A 86 -3.24 21.88 12.02
C ARG A 86 -2.38 22.37 10.84
N GLY A 87 -1.18 21.80 10.72
CA GLY A 87 -0.26 22.13 9.63
C GLY A 87 -0.64 21.43 8.32
N ASP A 88 0.06 21.80 7.25
CA ASP A 88 -0.26 21.38 5.87
C ASP A 88 0.49 20.11 5.42
N LEU A 89 1.30 19.49 6.29
CA LEU A 89 2.14 18.37 5.90
C LEU A 89 1.34 17.21 5.29
N GLY A 90 0.20 16.86 5.89
CA GLY A 90 -0.66 15.80 5.37
C GLY A 90 -1.18 16.12 3.97
N LYS A 91 -1.66 17.36 3.75
CA LYS A 91 -2.13 17.82 2.45
C LYS A 91 -1.05 17.71 1.36
N ILE A 92 0.16 18.15 1.69
CA ILE A 92 1.30 18.13 0.75
C ILE A 92 1.76 16.68 0.50
N LEU A 93 1.96 15.90 1.57
CA LEU A 93 2.47 14.54 1.48
C LEU A 93 1.56 13.64 0.66
N TRP A 94 0.25 13.56 0.99
CA TRP A 94 -0.67 12.70 0.25
C TRP A 94 -0.88 13.14 -1.19
N ARG A 95 -0.84 14.45 -1.48
CA ARG A 95 -0.90 14.95 -2.86
C ARG A 95 0.28 14.41 -3.68
N GLU A 96 1.50 14.59 -3.17
CA GLU A 96 2.70 14.18 -3.89
C GLU A 96 2.83 12.66 -3.96
N GLU A 97 2.51 11.95 -2.88
CA GLU A 97 2.49 10.49 -2.83
C GLU A 97 1.49 9.88 -3.81
N TYR A 98 0.25 10.38 -3.86
CA TYR A 98 -0.77 9.80 -4.72
C TYR A 98 -0.51 10.10 -6.21
N ILE A 99 0.07 11.24 -6.53
CA ILE A 99 0.56 11.54 -7.89
C ILE A 99 1.67 10.55 -8.27
N LEU A 100 2.61 10.27 -7.37
CA LEU A 100 3.67 9.30 -7.59
C LEU A 100 3.11 7.87 -7.75
N ASN A 101 2.11 7.46 -6.96
CA ASN A 101 1.48 6.15 -7.11
C ASN A 101 0.82 5.99 -8.50
N ALA A 102 0.11 7.01 -8.97
CA ALA A 102 -0.46 7.01 -10.32
C ALA A 102 0.63 6.97 -11.41
N ARG A 103 1.74 7.67 -11.21
CA ARG A 103 2.91 7.64 -12.11
C ARG A 103 3.52 6.25 -12.18
N ILE A 104 3.75 5.59 -11.05
CA ILE A 104 4.29 4.22 -11.00
C ILE A 104 3.41 3.25 -11.79
N ALA A 105 2.08 3.34 -11.63
CA ALA A 105 1.14 2.49 -12.35
C ALA A 105 1.20 2.64 -13.88
N LYS A 106 1.61 3.80 -14.37
CA LYS A 106 1.71 4.15 -15.81
C LYS A 106 3.14 4.27 -16.32
N PHE A 107 4.13 3.92 -15.48
CA PHE A 107 5.51 4.12 -15.83
C PHE A 107 5.87 3.37 -17.14
N PRO A 108 6.51 4.02 -18.13
CA PRO A 108 6.66 3.45 -19.47
C PRO A 108 7.63 2.26 -19.52
N LYS A 109 8.58 2.18 -18.58
CA LYS A 109 9.50 1.05 -18.47
C LYS A 109 8.99 0.02 -17.47
N PRO A 110 9.33 -1.27 -17.63
CA PRO A 110 9.00 -2.30 -16.63
C PRO A 110 9.43 -1.87 -15.23
N TYR A 111 8.49 -1.86 -14.28
CA TYR A 111 8.73 -1.53 -12.88
C TYR A 111 8.58 -2.81 -12.06
N VAL A 112 9.67 -3.28 -11.49
CA VAL A 112 9.76 -4.48 -10.65
C VAL A 112 9.90 -4.04 -9.19
N ALA A 113 9.05 -4.57 -8.31
CA ALA A 113 9.15 -4.31 -6.88
C ALA A 113 9.46 -5.60 -6.12
N PHE A 114 10.52 -5.61 -5.32
CA PHE A 114 10.82 -6.68 -4.38
C PHE A 114 10.11 -6.41 -3.05
N MET A 115 8.92 -7.00 -2.91
CA MET A 115 8.03 -6.86 -1.76
C MET A 115 8.42 -7.88 -0.67
N ASP A 116 9.68 -7.88 -0.26
CA ASP A 116 10.23 -8.82 0.72
C ASP A 116 10.05 -8.31 2.16
N GLY A 117 9.71 -9.18 3.10
CA GLY A 117 9.45 -8.84 4.50
C GLY A 117 8.21 -7.92 4.67
N ILE A 118 8.30 -6.90 5.51
CA ILE A 118 7.18 -5.98 5.79
C ILE A 118 6.93 -5.04 4.62
N VAL A 119 5.66 -4.97 4.17
CA VAL A 119 5.16 -4.09 3.10
C VAL A 119 3.81 -3.53 3.53
N MET A 120 3.75 -2.26 3.95
CA MET A 120 2.53 -1.67 4.51
C MET A 120 2.34 -0.22 4.05
N GLY A 121 1.09 0.24 3.96
CA GLY A 121 0.73 1.63 3.66
C GLY A 121 1.48 2.20 2.46
N GLY A 122 2.23 3.29 2.60
CA GLY A 122 3.05 3.88 1.53
C GLY A 122 3.99 2.88 0.84
N GLY A 123 4.44 1.81 1.55
CA GLY A 123 5.20 0.71 0.93
C GLY A 123 4.38 -0.08 -0.09
N VAL A 124 3.08 -0.26 0.14
CA VAL A 124 2.14 -0.83 -0.84
C VAL A 124 1.98 0.14 -2.01
N GLY A 125 1.79 1.44 -1.74
CA GLY A 125 1.68 2.47 -2.78
C GLY A 125 2.87 2.52 -3.74
N LEU A 126 4.09 2.37 -3.22
CA LEU A 126 5.31 2.37 -4.03
C LEU A 126 5.54 1.06 -4.80
N SER A 127 4.96 -0.06 -4.36
CA SER A 127 5.27 -1.38 -4.90
C SER A 127 4.11 -2.04 -5.66
N ALA A 128 2.90 -2.03 -5.10
CA ALA A 128 1.79 -2.82 -5.62
C ALA A 128 1.15 -2.25 -6.90
N HIS A 129 1.49 -1.01 -7.29
CA HIS A 129 1.13 -0.43 -8.58
C HIS A 129 2.16 -0.72 -9.68
N GLY A 130 3.33 -1.25 -9.32
CA GLY A 130 4.34 -1.69 -10.28
C GLY A 130 3.81 -2.82 -11.18
N ARG A 131 4.39 -2.93 -12.39
CA ARG A 131 3.96 -3.92 -13.37
C ARG A 131 4.35 -5.35 -13.00
N HIS A 132 5.41 -5.53 -12.19
CA HIS A 132 5.92 -6.83 -11.75
C HIS A 132 6.16 -6.79 -10.24
N ARG A 133 5.36 -7.51 -9.48
CA ARG A 133 5.31 -7.46 -8.03
C ARG A 133 5.77 -8.81 -7.48
N VAL A 134 7.00 -8.82 -6.95
CA VAL A 134 7.66 -10.03 -6.45
C VAL A 134 7.57 -10.07 -4.94
N VAL A 135 6.93 -11.09 -4.41
CA VAL A 135 6.85 -11.42 -2.98
C VAL A 135 7.75 -12.60 -2.63
N THR A 136 8.00 -12.81 -1.34
CA THR A 136 8.81 -13.90 -0.83
C THR A 136 8.06 -14.70 0.24
N GLU A 137 8.67 -15.77 0.74
CA GLU A 137 8.19 -16.49 1.93
C GLU A 137 8.21 -15.64 3.20
N ARG A 138 8.95 -14.53 3.20
CA ARG A 138 9.03 -13.58 4.34
C ARG A 138 8.01 -12.46 4.25
N THR A 139 7.32 -12.31 3.13
CA THR A 139 6.40 -11.19 2.90
C THR A 139 5.29 -11.14 3.95
N LYS A 140 5.11 -9.94 4.49
CA LYS A 140 4.01 -9.55 5.39
C LYS A 140 3.41 -8.26 4.85
N LEU A 141 2.44 -8.41 3.95
CA LEU A 141 1.77 -7.30 3.30
C LEU A 141 0.46 -6.98 4.03
N ALA A 142 0.22 -5.73 4.36
CA ALA A 142 -1.04 -5.30 4.97
C ALA A 142 -1.38 -3.84 4.66
N MET A 143 -2.68 -3.53 4.76
CA MET A 143 -3.22 -2.16 4.81
C MET A 143 -3.87 -1.97 6.20
N PRO A 144 -3.08 -1.65 7.25
CA PRO A 144 -3.56 -1.67 8.64
C PRO A 144 -4.20 -0.34 9.09
N GLU A 145 -4.44 0.59 8.18
CA GLU A 145 -4.79 2.00 8.42
C GLU A 145 -6.05 2.17 9.26
N VAL A 146 -7.03 1.26 9.17
CA VAL A 146 -8.24 1.27 10.02
C VAL A 146 -7.92 1.18 11.53
N GLY A 147 -6.77 0.61 11.87
CA GLY A 147 -6.24 0.58 13.24
C GLY A 147 -5.57 1.87 13.69
N LEU A 148 -5.40 2.83 12.77
CA LEU A 148 -4.85 4.16 13.04
C LEU A 148 -5.92 5.26 12.98
N GLY A 149 -7.21 4.89 12.92
CA GLY A 149 -8.28 5.86 12.69
C GLY A 149 -8.28 6.43 11.27
N PHE A 150 -7.69 5.69 10.33
CA PHE A 150 -7.56 6.03 8.91
C PHE A 150 -8.31 4.99 8.05
N PHE A 151 -7.95 4.84 6.81
CA PHE A 151 -8.47 3.86 5.84
C PHE A 151 -7.35 3.44 4.88
N PRO A 152 -7.43 2.30 4.19
CA PRO A 152 -6.50 1.93 3.14
C PRO A 152 -6.47 2.97 2.02
N ASP A 153 -5.36 3.71 1.92
CA ASP A 153 -5.11 4.77 0.93
C ASP A 153 -4.05 4.35 -0.10
N VAL A 154 -3.33 5.28 -0.69
CA VAL A 154 -2.27 5.06 -1.70
C VAL A 154 -2.73 4.22 -2.91
N GLY A 155 -4.00 4.32 -3.29
CA GLY A 155 -4.63 3.44 -4.27
C GLY A 155 -4.98 2.06 -3.70
N GLY A 156 -4.91 1.87 -2.38
CA GLY A 156 -5.27 0.63 -1.70
C GLY A 156 -6.72 0.25 -1.91
N THR A 157 -7.64 1.23 -1.99
CA THR A 157 -9.04 0.94 -2.29
C THR A 157 -9.22 0.40 -3.72
N PHE A 158 -8.42 0.88 -4.69
CA PHE A 158 -8.41 0.34 -6.04
C PHE A 158 -7.93 -1.12 -6.04
N LEU A 159 -6.82 -1.43 -5.39
CA LEU A 159 -6.26 -2.78 -5.31
C LEU A 159 -7.21 -3.74 -4.58
N LEU A 160 -7.66 -3.38 -3.39
CA LEU A 160 -8.58 -4.19 -2.57
C LEU A 160 -9.91 -4.47 -3.29
N SER A 161 -10.46 -3.47 -3.99
CA SER A 161 -11.73 -3.65 -4.71
C SER A 161 -11.65 -4.62 -5.90
N ARG A 162 -10.45 -4.98 -6.34
CA ARG A 162 -10.18 -5.92 -7.44
C ARG A 162 -9.75 -7.30 -6.97
N SER A 163 -9.62 -7.50 -5.66
CA SER A 163 -9.45 -8.84 -5.09
C SER A 163 -10.67 -9.72 -5.40
N PRO A 164 -10.51 -11.05 -5.44
CA PRO A 164 -11.64 -11.97 -5.63
C PRO A 164 -12.70 -11.78 -4.54
N GLY A 165 -13.96 -11.81 -4.94
CA GLY A 165 -15.10 -11.72 -4.00
C GLY A 165 -14.98 -10.55 -3.01
N GLU A 166 -15.03 -10.86 -1.72
CA GLU A 166 -14.91 -9.92 -0.61
C GLU A 166 -13.54 -9.99 0.12
N ILE A 167 -12.57 -10.69 -0.43
CA ILE A 167 -11.22 -10.81 0.14
C ILE A 167 -10.61 -9.43 0.42
N GLY A 168 -10.76 -8.49 -0.54
CA GLY A 168 -10.28 -7.12 -0.33
C GLY A 168 -11.05 -6.37 0.75
N THR A 169 -12.37 -6.57 0.87
CA THR A 169 -13.17 -5.98 1.95
C THR A 169 -12.72 -6.51 3.31
N TYR A 170 -12.48 -7.81 3.40
CA TYR A 170 -11.95 -8.46 4.61
C TYR A 170 -10.61 -7.84 5.04
N PHE A 171 -9.62 -7.80 4.15
CA PHE A 171 -8.31 -7.23 4.48
C PHE A 171 -8.36 -5.73 4.76
N GLY A 172 -9.15 -4.97 4.01
CA GLY A 172 -9.30 -3.53 4.20
C GLY A 172 -9.95 -3.15 5.52
N LEU A 173 -10.90 -3.95 6.02
CA LEU A 173 -11.59 -3.68 7.29
C LEU A 173 -10.88 -4.27 8.52
N THR A 174 -10.19 -5.40 8.36
CA THR A 174 -9.47 -6.06 9.46
C THR A 174 -8.04 -5.53 9.63
N GLY A 175 -7.42 -5.05 8.55
CA GLY A 175 -6.00 -4.71 8.53
C GLY A 175 -5.09 -5.92 8.74
N GLN A 176 -5.58 -7.14 8.50
CA GLN A 176 -4.80 -8.35 8.66
C GLN A 176 -3.70 -8.46 7.61
N THR A 177 -2.68 -9.24 7.93
CA THR A 177 -1.51 -9.43 7.08
C THR A 177 -1.73 -10.57 6.09
N MET A 178 -1.40 -10.32 4.83
CA MET A 178 -1.26 -11.30 3.75
C MET A 178 0.17 -11.84 3.73
N ASN A 179 0.35 -13.14 3.64
CA ASN A 179 1.64 -13.73 3.23
C ASN A 179 1.84 -13.60 1.71
N GLY A 180 2.98 -14.05 1.17
CA GLY A 180 3.27 -13.95 -0.27
C GLY A 180 2.17 -14.57 -1.15
N PRO A 181 1.80 -15.85 -0.98
CA PRO A 181 0.71 -16.49 -1.72
C PRO A 181 -0.67 -15.86 -1.52
N ASP A 182 -1.01 -15.36 -0.32
CA ASP A 182 -2.24 -14.60 -0.10
C ASP A 182 -2.26 -13.29 -0.89
N ALA A 183 -1.10 -12.60 -0.97
CA ALA A 183 -0.95 -11.36 -1.73
C ALA A 183 -1.15 -11.60 -3.25
N ILE A 184 -0.74 -12.74 -3.77
CA ILE A 184 -1.02 -13.14 -5.17
C ILE A 184 -2.52 -13.39 -5.35
N HIS A 185 -3.15 -14.17 -4.46
CA HIS A 185 -4.58 -14.43 -4.53
C HIS A 185 -5.40 -13.14 -4.45
N ALA A 186 -5.01 -12.22 -3.57
CA ALA A 186 -5.62 -10.89 -3.43
C ALA A 186 -5.23 -9.91 -4.55
N ARG A 187 -4.40 -10.31 -5.54
CA ARG A 187 -3.93 -9.51 -6.68
C ARG A 187 -3.04 -8.32 -6.32
N PHE A 188 -2.37 -8.39 -5.19
CA PHE A 188 -1.33 -7.43 -4.78
C PHE A 188 0.06 -7.80 -5.27
N ALA A 189 0.27 -9.05 -5.71
CA ALA A 189 1.54 -9.56 -6.19
C ALA A 189 1.35 -10.49 -7.39
N ASP A 190 2.47 -10.83 -8.06
CA ASP A 190 2.47 -11.60 -9.32
C ASP A 190 3.27 -12.90 -9.19
N ALA A 191 4.33 -12.93 -8.38
CA ALA A 191 5.19 -14.10 -8.26
C ALA A 191 5.77 -14.24 -6.85
N VAL A 192 5.85 -15.48 -6.35
CA VAL A 192 6.62 -15.83 -5.15
C VAL A 192 8.02 -16.25 -5.59
N VAL A 193 9.03 -15.48 -5.21
CA VAL A 193 10.45 -15.79 -5.42
C VAL A 193 11.10 -16.02 -4.05
N PRO A 194 11.78 -17.14 -3.80
CA PRO A 194 12.48 -17.37 -2.54
C PRO A 194 13.45 -16.22 -2.23
N SER A 195 13.43 -15.70 -1.00
CA SER A 195 14.26 -14.53 -0.62
C SER A 195 15.76 -14.76 -0.91
N GLY A 196 16.25 -15.98 -0.79
CA GLY A 196 17.63 -16.34 -1.14
C GLY A 196 17.95 -16.23 -2.64
N ARG A 197 16.94 -16.11 -3.52
CA ARG A 197 17.13 -15.95 -4.98
C ARG A 197 16.99 -14.49 -5.45
N LEU A 198 16.58 -13.56 -4.59
CA LEU A 198 16.40 -12.15 -4.98
C LEU A 198 17.69 -11.51 -5.48
N ALA A 199 18.84 -11.82 -4.88
CA ALA A 199 20.12 -11.27 -5.34
C ALA A 199 20.46 -11.74 -6.77
N ALA A 200 20.20 -13.00 -7.08
CA ALA A 200 20.41 -13.55 -8.43
C ALA A 200 19.41 -12.96 -9.45
N LEU A 201 18.15 -12.81 -9.07
CA LEU A 201 17.14 -12.14 -9.90
C LEU A 201 17.52 -10.66 -10.16
N ARG A 202 17.98 -9.93 -9.14
CA ARG A 202 18.49 -8.56 -9.27
C ARG A 202 19.63 -8.48 -10.28
N GLU A 203 20.60 -9.39 -10.18
CA GLU A 203 21.71 -9.47 -11.12
C GLU A 203 21.23 -9.77 -12.54
N ALA A 204 20.28 -10.70 -12.70
CA ALA A 204 19.69 -11.00 -14.02
C ALA A 204 18.97 -9.78 -14.61
N LEU A 205 18.17 -9.05 -13.84
CA LEU A 205 17.51 -7.81 -14.25
C LEU A 205 18.50 -6.72 -14.64
N SER A 206 19.68 -6.64 -14.01
CA SER A 206 20.71 -5.65 -14.36
C SER A 206 21.42 -5.94 -15.69
N ARG A 207 21.22 -7.13 -16.26
CA ARG A 207 21.87 -7.59 -17.50
C ARG A 207 20.93 -7.67 -18.71
N VAL A 208 19.66 -7.31 -18.55
CA VAL A 208 18.71 -7.33 -19.67
C VAL A 208 19.09 -6.29 -20.74
N SER A 209 18.68 -6.53 -21.97
CA SER A 209 18.87 -5.55 -23.05
C SER A 209 17.98 -4.32 -22.84
N PRO A 210 18.42 -3.11 -23.23
CA PRO A 210 17.54 -1.93 -23.27
C PRO A 210 16.26 -2.11 -24.10
N ALA A 211 16.25 -3.07 -25.03
CA ALA A 211 15.08 -3.41 -25.84
C ALA A 211 14.17 -4.47 -25.18
N THR A 212 14.48 -4.95 -23.96
CA THR A 212 13.72 -6.00 -23.30
C THR A 212 12.31 -5.51 -22.97
N THR A 213 11.33 -6.28 -23.39
CA THR A 213 9.90 -6.00 -23.17
C THR A 213 9.46 -6.39 -21.76
N SER A 214 8.33 -5.85 -21.32
CA SER A 214 7.71 -6.22 -20.06
C SER A 214 7.33 -7.72 -20.01
N GLY A 215 6.98 -8.32 -21.15
CA GLY A 215 6.70 -9.77 -21.25
C GLY A 215 7.95 -10.62 -20.98
N GLU A 216 9.11 -10.23 -21.51
CA GLU A 216 10.38 -10.90 -21.26
C GLU A 216 10.84 -10.75 -19.81
N ILE A 217 10.62 -9.56 -19.19
CA ILE A 217 10.87 -9.38 -17.75
C ILE A 217 9.99 -10.33 -16.93
N LYS A 218 8.71 -10.49 -17.29
CA LYS A 218 7.82 -11.45 -16.62
C LYS A 218 8.38 -12.87 -16.73
N THR A 219 8.75 -13.31 -17.92
CA THR A 219 9.33 -14.65 -18.15
C THR A 219 10.60 -14.84 -17.32
N LEU A 220 11.48 -13.83 -17.27
CA LEU A 220 12.69 -13.87 -16.45
C LEU A 220 12.36 -14.05 -14.96
N ILE A 221 11.37 -13.34 -14.42
CA ILE A 221 10.94 -13.47 -13.02
C ILE A 221 10.37 -14.89 -12.77
N GLU A 222 9.60 -15.44 -13.71
CA GLU A 222 9.01 -16.78 -13.60
C GLU A 222 10.08 -17.90 -13.49
N GLU A 223 11.28 -17.72 -14.08
CA GLU A 223 12.40 -18.68 -13.92
C GLU A 223 12.93 -18.74 -12.47
N PHE A 224 12.71 -17.70 -11.67
CA PHE A 224 13.09 -17.65 -10.25
C PHE A 224 11.94 -18.01 -9.31
N ALA A 225 10.71 -18.02 -9.79
CA ALA A 225 9.51 -18.20 -8.97
C ALA A 225 9.30 -19.67 -8.54
N THR A 226 8.53 -19.85 -7.46
CA THR A 226 8.12 -21.18 -6.97
C THR A 226 6.90 -21.75 -7.68
N GLY A 227 6.13 -20.91 -8.39
CA GLY A 227 4.85 -21.26 -9.01
C GLY A 227 3.66 -21.27 -8.05
N GLU A 228 3.82 -20.89 -6.79
CA GLU A 228 2.72 -20.71 -5.84
C GLU A 228 1.82 -19.55 -6.28
N THR A 229 0.50 -19.78 -6.29
CA THR A 229 -0.49 -18.80 -6.77
C THR A 229 -1.59 -18.45 -5.76
N SER A 230 -1.66 -19.18 -4.64
CA SER A 230 -2.68 -18.96 -3.62
C SER A 230 -2.20 -19.40 -2.25
N GLY A 231 -2.64 -18.67 -1.21
CA GLY A 231 -2.34 -18.96 0.20
C GLY A 231 -3.59 -19.38 0.98
N PRO A 232 -3.50 -19.45 2.32
CA PRO A 232 -4.59 -19.88 3.20
C PRO A 232 -5.90 -19.13 3.00
N VAL A 233 -5.86 -17.84 2.65
CA VAL A 233 -7.07 -17.00 2.47
C VAL A 233 -7.96 -17.52 1.33
N ALA A 234 -7.39 -18.16 0.31
CA ALA A 234 -8.17 -18.72 -0.80
C ALA A 234 -9.16 -19.80 -0.32
N ALA A 235 -8.77 -20.63 0.66
CA ALA A 235 -9.66 -21.63 1.23
C ALA A 235 -10.81 -21.03 2.06
N MET A 236 -10.67 -19.78 2.48
CA MET A 236 -11.66 -19.05 3.29
C MET A 236 -12.56 -18.14 2.44
N GLU A 237 -12.34 -18.03 1.12
CA GLU A 237 -13.00 -17.05 0.25
C GLU A 237 -14.53 -17.13 0.33
N SER A 238 -15.12 -18.33 0.26
CA SER A 238 -16.58 -18.51 0.32
C SER A 238 -17.17 -18.03 1.65
N THR A 239 -16.48 -18.30 2.76
CA THR A 239 -16.86 -17.88 4.10
C THR A 239 -16.74 -16.36 4.25
N ILE A 240 -15.61 -15.78 3.80
CA ILE A 240 -15.40 -14.34 3.79
C ILE A 240 -16.46 -13.62 2.95
N ASN A 241 -16.79 -14.17 1.78
CA ASN A 241 -17.85 -13.63 0.92
C ASN A 241 -19.19 -13.59 1.63
N ALA A 242 -19.55 -14.64 2.37
CA ALA A 242 -20.80 -14.69 3.12
C ALA A 242 -20.90 -13.62 4.23
N TRP A 243 -19.77 -13.26 4.84
CA TRP A 243 -19.73 -12.26 5.91
C TRP A 243 -19.64 -10.82 5.41
N PHE A 244 -18.87 -10.58 4.34
CA PHE A 244 -18.49 -9.23 3.92
C PHE A 244 -19.24 -8.69 2.68
N ALA A 245 -20.18 -9.47 2.10
CA ALA A 245 -20.98 -9.04 0.94
C ALA A 245 -22.13 -8.07 1.32
N HIS A 246 -21.90 -7.18 2.26
CA HIS A 246 -22.88 -6.22 2.76
C HIS A 246 -22.36 -4.79 2.62
N ASP A 247 -23.27 -3.83 2.42
CA ASP A 247 -22.94 -2.42 2.24
C ASP A 247 -22.95 -1.62 3.56
N ARG A 248 -23.30 -2.27 4.68
CA ARG A 248 -23.32 -1.67 6.01
C ARG A 248 -22.48 -2.49 6.97
N MET A 249 -21.71 -1.81 7.81
CA MET A 249 -20.88 -2.47 8.83
C MET A 249 -21.72 -3.28 9.82
N GLN A 250 -22.92 -2.79 10.19
CA GLN A 250 -23.84 -3.50 11.09
C GLN A 250 -24.25 -4.87 10.51
N ASP A 251 -24.45 -4.95 9.20
CA ASP A 251 -24.87 -6.19 8.53
C ASP A 251 -23.70 -7.19 8.46
N ILE A 252 -22.46 -6.72 8.27
CA ILE A 252 -21.25 -7.53 8.36
C ILE A 252 -21.08 -8.10 9.77
N VAL A 253 -21.22 -7.27 10.80
CA VAL A 253 -21.14 -7.70 12.21
C VAL A 253 -22.23 -8.72 12.52
N ALA A 254 -23.48 -8.49 12.08
CA ALA A 254 -24.58 -9.43 12.28
C ALA A 254 -24.36 -10.76 11.54
N ALA A 255 -23.72 -10.75 10.36
CA ALA A 255 -23.37 -11.98 9.62
C ALA A 255 -22.33 -12.81 10.38
N LEU A 256 -21.28 -12.16 10.90
CA LEU A 256 -20.26 -12.81 11.74
C LEU A 256 -20.83 -13.36 13.04
N GLN A 257 -21.73 -12.62 13.71
CA GLN A 257 -22.41 -13.07 14.94
C GLN A 257 -23.30 -14.29 14.70
N ARG A 258 -23.99 -14.34 13.55
CA ARG A 258 -24.83 -15.49 13.18
C ARG A 258 -24.06 -16.75 12.87
N ASP A 259 -22.88 -16.61 12.25
CA ASP A 259 -22.01 -17.74 11.94
C ASP A 259 -21.49 -18.40 13.21
N GLY A 260 -21.00 -17.63 14.18
CA GLY A 260 -20.61 -18.08 15.51
C GLY A 260 -19.40 -19.02 15.53
N SER A 261 -18.74 -19.27 14.41
CA SER A 261 -17.52 -20.06 14.36
C SER A 261 -16.36 -19.35 15.08
N GLU A 262 -15.32 -20.11 15.43
CA GLU A 262 -14.10 -19.55 16.04
C GLU A 262 -13.48 -18.46 15.17
N LEU A 263 -13.46 -18.68 13.85
CA LEU A 263 -12.97 -17.71 12.88
C LEU A 263 -13.82 -16.44 12.85
N ALA A 264 -15.15 -16.57 12.90
CA ALA A 264 -16.05 -15.41 12.98
C ALA A 264 -15.86 -14.61 14.26
N HIS A 265 -15.73 -15.30 15.42
CA HIS A 265 -15.43 -14.64 16.69
C HIS A 265 -14.08 -13.91 16.68
N SER A 266 -13.03 -14.54 16.13
CA SER A 266 -11.71 -13.92 15.99
C SER A 266 -11.76 -12.69 15.08
N THR A 267 -12.51 -12.76 13.98
CA THR A 267 -12.71 -11.63 13.05
C THR A 267 -13.48 -10.50 13.72
N LEU A 268 -14.55 -10.78 14.45
CA LEU A 268 -15.30 -9.78 15.24
C LEU A 268 -14.40 -9.08 16.26
N LYS A 269 -13.59 -9.85 17.00
CA LYS A 269 -12.63 -9.27 17.94
C LYS A 269 -11.70 -8.31 17.24
N THR A 270 -11.16 -8.69 16.06
CA THR A 270 -10.29 -7.83 15.26
C THR A 270 -11.01 -6.54 14.84
N LEU A 271 -12.26 -6.63 14.38
CA LEU A 271 -13.03 -5.43 13.97
C LEU A 271 -13.30 -4.49 15.16
N HIS A 272 -13.58 -5.02 16.35
CA HIS A 272 -13.79 -4.20 17.56
C HIS A 272 -12.55 -3.39 17.99
N GLU A 273 -11.35 -3.79 17.55
CA GLU A 273 -10.11 -3.04 17.83
C GLU A 273 -9.91 -1.86 16.86
N LYS A 274 -10.67 -1.80 15.77
CA LYS A 274 -10.50 -0.78 14.70
C LYS A 274 -11.38 0.43 14.94
N SER A 275 -11.02 1.57 14.30
CA SER A 275 -11.87 2.76 14.32
C SER A 275 -13.22 2.49 13.68
N PRO A 276 -14.33 2.65 14.40
CA PRO A 276 -15.67 2.45 13.86
C PRO A 276 -15.92 3.36 12.65
N ARG A 277 -15.53 4.64 12.73
CA ARG A 277 -15.63 5.59 11.63
C ARG A 277 -14.72 5.20 10.46
N GLY A 278 -13.47 4.83 10.75
CA GLY A 278 -12.52 4.36 9.75
C GLY A 278 -13.05 3.16 8.97
N MET A 279 -13.68 2.18 9.63
CA MET A 279 -14.29 1.01 8.98
C MET A 279 -15.47 1.40 8.06
N VAL A 280 -16.36 2.29 8.52
CA VAL A 280 -17.51 2.73 7.70
C VAL A 280 -17.05 3.50 6.47
N VAL A 281 -16.05 4.40 6.62
CA VAL A 281 -15.44 5.13 5.50
C VAL A 281 -14.75 4.16 4.54
N THR A 282 -13.96 3.22 5.05
CA THR A 282 -13.28 2.18 4.25
C THR A 282 -14.27 1.37 3.43
N LEU A 283 -15.32 0.84 4.06
CA LEU A 283 -16.34 0.04 3.35
C LEU A 283 -16.97 0.84 2.21
N LYS A 284 -17.34 2.09 2.45
CA LYS A 284 -17.91 2.96 1.42
C LYS A 284 -16.92 3.25 0.29
N LEU A 285 -15.65 3.54 0.61
CA LEU A 285 -14.60 3.74 -0.41
C LEU A 285 -14.42 2.49 -1.28
N LEU A 286 -14.37 1.29 -0.68
CA LEU A 286 -14.24 0.02 -1.39
C LEU A 286 -15.44 -0.24 -2.33
N ARG A 287 -16.67 0.06 -1.88
CA ARG A 287 -17.87 -0.06 -2.74
C ARG A 287 -17.81 0.90 -3.92
N LEU A 288 -17.38 2.14 -3.71
CA LEU A 288 -17.19 3.12 -4.79
C LEU A 288 -16.02 2.74 -5.72
N ALA A 289 -14.96 2.13 -5.19
CA ALA A 289 -13.81 1.70 -5.97
C ALA A 289 -14.13 0.56 -6.94
N ARG A 290 -15.10 -0.31 -6.63
CA ARG A 290 -15.56 -1.38 -7.56
C ARG A 290 -16.08 -0.83 -8.88
N ALA A 291 -16.71 0.33 -8.86
CA ALA A 291 -17.23 1.01 -10.05
C ALA A 291 -16.24 2.00 -10.68
N ALA A 292 -15.06 2.18 -10.09
CA ALA A 292 -14.06 3.10 -10.60
C ALA A 292 -13.41 2.57 -11.89
N CYS A 293 -13.29 3.44 -12.90
CA CYS A 293 -12.69 3.09 -14.18
C CYS A 293 -11.16 3.19 -14.17
N SER A 294 -10.56 3.89 -13.17
CA SER A 294 -9.12 4.08 -13.08
C SER A 294 -8.64 4.20 -11.63
N LEU A 295 -7.33 4.03 -11.45
CA LEU A 295 -6.64 4.25 -10.17
C LEU A 295 -6.83 5.69 -9.70
N GLU A 296 -6.70 6.67 -10.60
CA GLU A 296 -6.80 8.09 -10.27
C GLU A 296 -8.16 8.47 -9.67
N GLN A 297 -9.26 7.85 -10.14
CA GLN A 297 -10.57 8.06 -9.54
C GLN A 297 -10.63 7.61 -8.08
N CYS A 298 -9.91 6.55 -7.73
CA CYS A 298 -9.81 6.10 -6.34
C CYS A 298 -8.92 7.06 -5.54
N LEU A 299 -7.75 7.42 -6.06
CA LEU A 299 -6.82 8.34 -5.41
C LEU A 299 -7.44 9.73 -5.13
N VAL A 300 -8.28 10.26 -6.04
CA VAL A 300 -9.04 11.51 -5.78
C VAL A 300 -9.95 11.34 -4.57
N ARG A 301 -10.71 10.24 -4.48
CA ARG A 301 -11.60 9.97 -3.35
C ARG A 301 -10.83 9.74 -2.05
N GLU A 302 -9.72 9.00 -2.13
CA GLU A 302 -8.82 8.77 -1.01
C GLU A 302 -8.21 10.09 -0.52
N TYR A 303 -7.82 10.98 -1.42
CA TYR A 303 -7.27 12.29 -1.06
C TYR A 303 -8.28 13.15 -0.29
N ARG A 304 -9.53 13.24 -0.77
CA ARG A 304 -10.62 13.93 -0.04
C ARG A 304 -10.78 13.36 1.38
N ALA A 305 -10.88 12.03 1.46
CA ALA A 305 -11.04 11.34 2.74
C ALA A 305 -9.83 11.52 3.65
N ALA A 306 -8.60 11.51 3.13
CA ALA A 306 -7.37 11.69 3.89
C ALA A 306 -7.29 13.07 4.56
N LEU A 307 -7.70 14.13 3.85
CA LEU A 307 -7.74 15.50 4.42
C LEU A 307 -8.73 15.59 5.58
N GLU A 308 -9.91 14.97 5.47
CA GLU A 308 -10.90 14.95 6.54
C GLU A 308 -10.41 14.10 7.74
N VAL A 309 -9.79 12.93 7.49
CA VAL A 309 -9.18 12.12 8.54
C VAL A 309 -8.10 12.89 9.29
N PHE A 310 -7.23 13.60 8.57
CA PHE A 310 -6.12 14.34 9.18
C PHE A 310 -6.60 15.40 10.20
N ALA A 311 -7.77 15.97 9.96
CA ALA A 311 -8.41 16.88 10.89
C ALA A 311 -9.10 16.18 12.08
N SER A 312 -9.30 14.85 12.01
CA SER A 312 -10.09 14.09 12.98
C SER A 312 -9.34 13.76 14.28
N ASP A 313 -10.10 13.57 15.36
CA ASP A 313 -9.56 13.09 16.64
C ASP A 313 -9.18 11.61 16.57
N ASP A 314 -9.91 10.79 15.79
CA ASP A 314 -9.64 9.36 15.64
C ASP A 314 -8.25 9.09 15.06
N PHE A 315 -7.80 9.91 14.08
CA PHE A 315 -6.44 9.78 13.54
C PHE A 315 -5.39 10.03 14.64
N ARG A 316 -5.55 11.12 15.40
CA ARG A 316 -4.62 11.42 16.49
C ARG A 316 -4.61 10.33 17.56
N GLU A 317 -5.78 9.84 17.92
CA GLU A 317 -5.91 8.79 18.94
C GLU A 317 -5.33 7.45 18.47
N GLY A 318 -5.63 7.05 17.22
CA GLY A 318 -5.09 5.82 16.65
C GLY A 318 -3.57 5.83 16.56
N VAL A 319 -2.99 6.93 16.07
CA VAL A 319 -1.52 7.08 16.02
C VAL A 319 -0.93 7.16 17.41
N ARG A 320 -1.56 7.87 18.37
CA ARG A 320 -1.12 7.87 19.77
C ARG A 320 -1.01 6.44 20.30
N ALA A 321 -2.09 5.69 20.20
CA ALA A 321 -2.16 4.35 20.77
C ALA A 321 -1.20 3.35 20.11
N ALA A 322 -1.04 3.41 18.79
CA ALA A 322 -0.22 2.45 18.05
C ALA A 322 1.27 2.81 17.99
N VAL A 323 1.62 4.10 17.91
CA VAL A 323 2.98 4.54 17.53
C VAL A 323 3.66 5.36 18.63
N ILE A 324 2.94 6.23 19.31
CA ILE A 324 3.50 7.15 20.30
C ILE A 324 3.60 6.48 21.66
N ASP A 325 2.44 6.17 22.28
CA ASP A 325 2.36 5.57 23.59
C ASP A 325 2.54 4.04 23.54
N LYS A 326 2.15 3.42 22.43
CA LYS A 326 2.22 1.98 22.16
C LYS A 326 1.42 1.14 23.14
N ASP A 327 0.39 1.73 23.76
CA ASP A 327 -0.52 1.03 24.69
C ASP A 327 -1.53 0.14 23.97
N ARG A 328 -1.70 0.33 22.63
CA ARG A 328 -2.64 -0.42 21.77
C ARG A 328 -4.07 -0.39 22.28
N ASN A 329 -4.44 0.68 22.97
CA ASN A 329 -5.77 0.89 23.56
C ASN A 329 -6.35 2.24 23.10
N PRO A 330 -6.75 2.35 21.82
CA PRO A 330 -7.33 3.58 21.29
C PRO A 330 -8.74 3.81 21.86
N ARG A 331 -9.07 5.07 22.13
CA ARG A 331 -10.39 5.53 22.58
C ARG A 331 -11.12 6.18 21.41
N TRP A 332 -11.78 5.34 20.61
CA TRP A 332 -12.47 5.81 19.41
C TRP A 332 -13.68 6.69 19.74
N SER A 333 -14.01 7.63 18.84
CA SER A 333 -15.19 8.49 18.94
C SER A 333 -15.93 8.57 17.60
N PRO A 334 -17.09 7.90 17.46
CA PRO A 334 -17.81 7.11 18.47
C PRO A 334 -17.10 5.78 18.83
N PRO A 335 -17.41 5.16 19.98
CA PRO A 335 -16.74 3.95 20.47
C PRO A 335 -17.14 2.68 19.72
N ASP A 336 -18.25 2.70 18.98
CA ASP A 336 -18.78 1.58 18.23
C ASP A 336 -19.41 2.02 16.89
N ILE A 337 -19.73 1.04 16.03
CA ILE A 337 -20.27 1.28 14.69
C ILE A 337 -21.70 1.85 14.71
N ASP A 338 -22.48 1.61 15.76
CA ASP A 338 -23.87 2.08 15.86
C ASP A 338 -23.91 3.58 16.16
N GLY A 339 -22.87 4.11 16.78
CA GLY A 339 -22.68 5.54 16.99
C GLY A 339 -22.24 6.31 15.72
N VAL A 340 -21.82 5.64 14.65
CA VAL A 340 -21.39 6.30 13.41
C VAL A 340 -22.59 6.73 12.57
N THR A 341 -22.86 8.02 12.51
CA THR A 341 -23.97 8.58 11.73
C THR A 341 -23.60 8.94 10.29
N PRO A 342 -24.56 8.98 9.34
CA PRO A 342 -24.30 9.45 7.98
C PRO A 342 -23.70 10.87 7.93
N ALA A 343 -24.07 11.75 8.85
CA ALA A 343 -23.54 13.11 8.95
C ALA A 343 -22.04 13.14 9.29
N MET A 344 -21.56 12.17 10.09
CA MET A 344 -20.14 12.03 10.39
C MET A 344 -19.32 11.50 9.21
N VAL A 345 -19.94 10.80 8.28
CA VAL A 345 -19.27 10.15 7.13
C VAL A 345 -19.32 11.03 5.87
N ALA A 346 -20.35 11.87 5.72
CA ALA A 346 -20.55 12.70 4.54
C ALA A 346 -19.34 13.59 4.17
N PRO A 347 -18.65 14.26 5.11
CA PRO A 347 -17.50 15.12 4.80
C PRO A 347 -16.36 14.41 4.05
N TYR A 348 -16.10 13.14 4.33
CA TYR A 348 -15.04 12.35 3.70
C TYR A 348 -15.22 12.17 2.18
N PHE A 349 -16.42 12.41 1.66
CA PHE A 349 -16.79 12.23 0.27
C PHE A 349 -17.19 13.53 -0.43
N ALA A 350 -17.13 14.65 0.29
CA ALA A 350 -17.45 15.96 -0.26
C ALA A 350 -16.37 16.43 -1.25
N GLU A 351 -16.79 17.12 -2.29
CA GLU A 351 -15.85 17.80 -3.19
C GLU A 351 -15.15 18.95 -2.46
N ILE A 352 -13.86 19.09 -2.69
CA ILE A 352 -13.01 20.09 -2.02
C ILE A 352 -12.61 21.25 -2.93
N GLY A 353 -13.28 21.39 -4.08
CA GLY A 353 -13.13 22.51 -5.01
C GLY A 353 -11.73 22.65 -5.59
N SER A 354 -11.09 23.82 -5.42
CA SER A 354 -9.73 24.07 -5.95
C SER A 354 -8.64 23.21 -5.30
N ASP A 355 -8.94 22.54 -4.19
CA ASP A 355 -7.99 21.68 -3.49
C ASP A 355 -7.99 20.24 -4.01
N GLU A 356 -8.84 19.90 -4.99
CA GLU A 356 -8.89 18.57 -5.58
C GLU A 356 -7.51 18.08 -6.05
N LEU A 357 -7.33 16.76 -5.97
CA LEU A 357 -6.17 16.10 -6.55
C LEU A 357 -6.30 16.08 -8.07
N VAL A 358 -5.36 16.68 -8.76
CA VAL A 358 -5.28 16.72 -10.23
C VAL A 358 -4.03 16.00 -10.69
N PHE A 359 -4.13 15.24 -11.78
CA PHE A 359 -3.03 14.48 -12.37
C PHE A 359 -2.64 15.16 -13.70
N ASP A 360 -1.75 16.15 -13.63
CA ASP A 360 -1.36 16.98 -14.79
C ASP A 360 -0.33 16.31 -15.72
N ARG A 361 0.24 15.17 -15.32
CA ARG A 361 1.17 14.39 -16.16
C ARG A 361 0.41 13.29 -16.89
N THR A 362 -0.03 13.59 -18.11
CA THR A 362 -0.50 12.59 -19.10
C THR A 362 0.66 12.00 -19.88
#